data_502a533b10ac06b87d9b4d78df27200e
#
_entry.id   502a533b10ac06b87d9b4d78df27200e
#
_cell.length_a   1.000
_cell.length_b   1.000
_cell.length_c   1.000
_cell.angle_alpha   90.00
_cell.angle_beta   90.00
_cell.angle_gamma   90.00
#
_symmetry.space_group_name_H-M   'P 1'
#
loop_
_entity.id
_entity.type
_entity.pdbx_description
1 polymer ?
#
loop_
_entity_poly.entity_id
_entity_poly.type
_entity_poly.pdbx_seq_one_letter_code
_entity_poly.pdbx_strand_id
1 'polypeptide(L)'
;MGGVEELGNEVRRSQLGIKREQDASFSPFFFVLSIFIRNFAARLIRIIKMELQNCVNTIRENSSKIVCDFGIRTLRIFGSVSRNEQTENSDIDVCVETQTPNPFLLASLKDYLESIFKCSVDVVRMHKNMNPLLKSRIERDGIYAIR
;
A
#
# COMPACT_ATOMS: atom_id res chain seq x y z
N MET A 1 -31.25 -67.37 33.32
CA MET A 1 -31.56 -66.54 32.10
C MET A 1 -30.90 -65.19 32.33
N GLY A 2 -29.78 -64.90 31.62
CA GLY A 2 -29.05 -63.66 31.77
C GLY A 2 -27.64 -63.80 31.27
N GLY A 3 -27.44 -63.87 29.94
CA GLY A 3 -26.09 -64.06 29.44
C GLY A 3 -25.95 -63.90 27.95
N VAL A 4 -26.70 -62.98 27.33
CA VAL A 4 -26.60 -62.77 25.85
C VAL A 4 -26.55 -61.29 25.48
N GLU A 5 -26.65 -60.32 26.40
CA GLU A 5 -26.63 -58.88 26.06
C GLU A 5 -25.27 -58.19 26.27
N GLU A 6 -24.31 -58.87 26.89
CA GLU A 6 -23.00 -58.22 27.17
C GLU A 6 -21.96 -58.36 26.07
N LEU A 7 -22.15 -59.28 25.13
CA LEU A 7 -21.24 -59.53 23.98
C LEU A 7 -21.49 -58.63 22.78
N GLY A 8 -22.59 -57.89 22.74
CA GLY A 8 -22.96 -57.00 21.64
C GLY A 8 -22.33 -55.60 21.70
N ASN A 9 -21.85 -55.21 22.87
CA ASN A 9 -21.33 -53.83 23.07
C ASN A 9 -19.79 -53.69 22.92
N GLU A 10 -19.06 -54.78 23.00
CA GLU A 10 -17.61 -54.77 22.81
C GLU A 10 -17.20 -54.77 21.35
N VAL A 11 -17.99 -55.40 20.47
CA VAL A 11 -17.66 -55.45 19.03
C VAL A 11 -17.98 -54.14 18.30
N ARG A 12 -18.81 -53.25 18.86
CA ARG A 12 -19.11 -51.96 18.27
C ARG A 12 -18.11 -50.87 18.61
N ARG A 13 -17.24 -51.05 19.63
CA ARG A 13 -16.20 -50.09 20.01
C ARG A 13 -14.90 -50.26 19.23
N SER A 14 -14.68 -51.37 18.54
CA SER A 14 -13.45 -51.65 17.81
C SER A 14 -13.49 -51.23 16.31
N GLN A 15 -14.64 -50.77 15.80
CA GLN A 15 -14.72 -50.33 14.38
C GLN A 15 -14.84 -48.82 14.14
N LEU A 16 -14.87 -48.00 15.20
CA LEU A 16 -14.71 -46.57 15.06
C LEU A 16 -13.28 -46.16 15.41
N GLY A 17 -12.32 -46.81 14.77
CA GLY A 17 -10.95 -46.30 14.62
C GLY A 17 -10.99 -45.09 13.73
N ILE A 18 -11.50 -43.99 14.25
CA ILE A 18 -11.17 -42.69 13.68
C ILE A 18 -9.66 -42.53 13.93
N LYS A 19 -8.88 -42.92 12.91
CA LYS A 19 -7.52 -42.43 12.79
C LYS A 19 -7.60 -40.91 12.84
N ARG A 20 -7.27 -40.33 13.99
CA ARG A 20 -6.78 -38.96 14.01
C ARG A 20 -5.54 -38.98 13.10
N GLU A 21 -5.70 -38.52 11.88
CA GLU A 21 -4.58 -37.97 11.13
C GLU A 21 -4.10 -36.74 11.87
N GLN A 22 -3.34 -36.99 12.94
CA GLN A 22 -2.34 -36.06 13.43
C GLN A 22 -1.17 -36.24 12.50
N ASP A 23 -0.67 -35.09 12.10
CA ASP A 23 0.54 -34.81 11.36
C ASP A 23 0.32 -34.39 9.92
N ALA A 24 -0.44 -33.27 9.78
CA ALA A 24 0.00 -32.28 8.82
C ALA A 24 1.29 -31.69 9.40
N SER A 25 2.42 -32.40 9.27
CA SER A 25 3.73 -31.81 9.44
C SER A 25 3.85 -30.76 8.36
N PHE A 26 3.49 -29.55 8.73
CA PHE A 26 3.63 -28.36 7.88
C PHE A 26 5.13 -28.27 7.57
N SER A 27 5.49 -28.79 6.37
CA SER A 27 6.88 -28.81 5.96
C SER A 27 7.43 -27.38 6.09
N PRO A 28 8.60 -27.19 6.72
CA PRO A 28 9.26 -25.88 6.79
C PRO A 28 9.33 -25.20 5.43
N PHE A 29 9.39 -25.99 4.37
CA PHE A 29 9.37 -25.52 2.98
C PHE A 29 8.06 -24.77 2.62
N PHE A 30 6.89 -25.28 3.00
CA PHE A 30 5.60 -24.60 2.76
C PHE A 30 5.47 -23.31 3.57
N PHE A 31 6.02 -23.28 4.78
CA PHE A 31 6.06 -22.07 5.59
C PHE A 31 6.93 -20.98 4.94
N VAL A 32 8.14 -21.32 4.55
CA VAL A 32 9.06 -20.40 3.84
C VAL A 32 8.44 -19.95 2.51
N LEU A 33 7.86 -20.87 1.74
CA LEU A 33 7.21 -20.57 0.47
C LEU A 33 6.01 -19.62 0.67
N SER A 34 5.20 -19.81 1.70
CA SER A 34 4.05 -18.94 1.98
C SER A 34 4.50 -17.52 2.37
N ILE A 35 5.58 -17.38 3.12
CA ILE A 35 6.18 -16.07 3.45
C ILE A 35 6.71 -15.41 2.18
N PHE A 36 7.40 -16.17 1.33
CA PHE A 36 7.96 -15.67 0.07
C PHE A 36 6.85 -15.16 -0.87
N ILE A 37 5.79 -15.95 -1.08
CA ILE A 37 4.63 -15.58 -1.91
C ILE A 37 3.93 -14.35 -1.35
N ARG A 38 3.74 -14.28 -0.03
CA ARG A 38 3.09 -13.13 0.62
C ARG A 38 3.92 -11.86 0.48
N ASN A 39 5.24 -11.95 0.65
CA ASN A 39 6.14 -10.82 0.47
C ASN A 39 6.20 -10.37 -0.99
N PHE A 40 6.26 -11.32 -1.93
CA PHE A 40 6.24 -11.03 -3.37
C PHE A 40 4.92 -10.36 -3.80
N ALA A 41 3.79 -10.89 -3.35
CA ALA A 41 2.49 -10.29 -3.63
C ALA A 41 2.36 -8.87 -3.04
N ALA A 42 2.84 -8.64 -1.81
CA ALA A 42 2.85 -7.32 -1.20
C ALA A 42 3.72 -6.31 -1.99
N ARG A 43 4.89 -6.76 -2.50
CA ARG A 43 5.76 -5.95 -3.37
C ARG A 43 5.05 -5.60 -4.68
N LEU A 44 4.44 -6.57 -5.32
CA LEU A 44 3.72 -6.36 -6.59
C LEU A 44 2.53 -5.42 -6.42
N ILE A 45 1.74 -5.58 -5.35
CA ILE A 45 0.63 -4.68 -5.02
C ILE A 45 1.13 -3.25 -4.78
N ARG A 46 2.29 -3.08 -4.13
CA ARG A 46 2.88 -1.76 -3.89
C ARG A 46 3.28 -1.08 -5.21
N ILE A 47 3.92 -1.80 -6.13
CA ILE A 47 4.30 -1.27 -7.45
C ILE A 47 3.05 -0.85 -8.23
N ILE A 48 2.00 -1.67 -8.26
CA ILE A 48 0.74 -1.36 -8.94
C ILE A 48 0.08 -0.11 -8.34
N LYS A 49 0.10 0.04 -7.00
CA LYS A 49 -0.44 1.24 -6.33
C LYS A 49 0.33 2.51 -6.66
N MET A 50 1.62 2.41 -6.92
CA MET A 50 2.48 3.55 -7.28
C MET A 50 2.43 3.91 -8.76
N GLU A 51 1.65 3.22 -9.57
CA GLU A 51 1.42 3.60 -10.96
C GLU A 51 0.84 5.02 -11.04
N LEU A 52 1.37 5.84 -11.94
CA LEU A 52 1.01 7.26 -12.08
C LEU A 52 -0.50 7.48 -12.12
N GLN A 53 -1.23 6.69 -12.91
CA GLN A 53 -2.67 6.85 -13.06
C GLN A 53 -3.41 6.60 -11.75
N ASN A 54 -2.98 5.60 -10.97
CA ASN A 54 -3.55 5.31 -9.66
C ASN A 54 -3.25 6.44 -8.65
N CYS A 55 -2.04 6.99 -8.68
CA CYS A 55 -1.67 8.12 -7.83
C CYS A 55 -2.53 9.36 -8.16
N VAL A 56 -2.68 9.68 -9.45
CA VAL A 56 -3.51 10.80 -9.92
C VAL A 56 -4.98 10.61 -9.49
N ASN A 57 -5.54 9.43 -9.68
CA ASN A 57 -6.92 9.13 -9.31
C ASN A 57 -7.13 9.25 -7.79
N THR A 58 -6.23 8.68 -6.99
CA THR A 58 -6.28 8.78 -5.51
C THR A 58 -6.25 10.24 -5.04
N ILE A 59 -5.40 11.09 -5.62
CA ILE A 59 -5.37 12.52 -5.29
C ILE A 59 -6.66 13.21 -5.69
N ARG A 60 -7.21 12.91 -6.87
CA ARG A 60 -8.47 13.52 -7.36
C ARG A 60 -9.66 13.15 -6.49
N GLU A 61 -9.76 11.91 -6.05
CA GLU A 61 -10.81 11.44 -5.13
C GLU A 61 -10.76 12.18 -3.79
N ASN A 62 -9.56 12.57 -3.35
CA ASN A 62 -9.34 13.31 -2.12
C ASN A 62 -9.16 14.83 -2.32
N SER A 63 -9.38 15.32 -3.54
CA SER A 63 -9.07 16.71 -3.91
C SER A 63 -9.77 17.75 -3.06
N SER A 64 -11.05 17.56 -2.72
CA SER A 64 -11.82 18.49 -1.88
C SER A 64 -11.14 18.71 -0.53
N LYS A 65 -10.70 17.63 0.12
CA LYS A 65 -9.98 17.70 1.39
C LYS A 65 -8.61 18.35 1.23
N ILE A 66 -7.85 17.98 0.22
CA ILE A 66 -6.52 18.53 -0.05
C ILE A 66 -6.60 20.04 -0.30
N VAL A 67 -7.57 20.50 -1.05
CA VAL A 67 -7.74 21.93 -1.35
C VAL A 67 -8.24 22.70 -0.12
N CYS A 68 -9.28 22.21 0.57
CA CYS A 68 -9.91 22.93 1.67
C CYS A 68 -9.06 22.94 2.94
N ASP A 69 -8.54 21.79 3.36
CA ASP A 69 -7.86 21.66 4.65
C ASP A 69 -6.41 22.17 4.59
N PHE A 70 -5.73 21.99 3.44
CA PHE A 70 -4.31 22.34 3.28
C PHE A 70 -4.07 23.58 2.42
N GLY A 71 -5.13 24.22 1.88
CA GLY A 71 -5.02 25.44 1.07
C GLY A 71 -4.21 25.26 -0.21
N ILE A 72 -4.27 24.08 -0.82
CA ILE A 72 -3.55 23.74 -2.05
C ILE A 72 -4.29 24.30 -3.25
N ARG A 73 -3.58 25.03 -4.13
CA ARG A 73 -4.11 25.53 -5.40
C ARG A 73 -3.87 24.52 -6.52
N THR A 74 -2.65 24.04 -6.64
CA THR A 74 -2.27 23.05 -7.65
C THR A 74 -1.43 21.96 -7.00
N LEU A 75 -1.56 20.75 -7.52
CA LEU A 75 -0.76 19.60 -7.10
C LEU A 75 -0.31 18.83 -8.33
N ARG A 76 0.99 18.58 -8.43
CA ARG A 76 1.63 17.80 -9.49
C ARG A 76 2.40 16.64 -8.90
N ILE A 77 2.33 15.50 -9.55
CA ILE A 77 3.22 14.36 -9.30
C ILE A 77 4.40 14.49 -10.27
N PHE A 78 5.63 14.35 -9.78
CA PHE A 78 6.83 14.37 -10.60
C PHE A 78 7.79 13.24 -10.22
N GLY A 79 9.04 13.28 -10.67
CA GLY A 79 10.04 12.27 -10.31
C GLY A 79 9.86 10.93 -11.00
N SER A 80 10.20 9.84 -10.31
CA SER A 80 10.19 8.48 -10.88
C SER A 80 8.79 8.02 -11.27
N VAL A 81 7.78 8.34 -10.45
CA VAL A 81 6.38 7.96 -10.72
C VAL A 81 5.85 8.59 -12.00
N SER A 82 6.15 9.88 -12.24
CA SER A 82 5.69 10.57 -13.46
C SER A 82 6.32 10.03 -14.76
N ARG A 83 7.48 9.38 -14.64
CA ARG A 83 8.20 8.77 -15.78
C ARG A 83 7.99 7.26 -15.90
N ASN A 84 7.16 6.66 -15.04
CA ASN A 84 6.99 5.19 -14.92
C ASN A 84 8.31 4.43 -14.65
N GLU A 85 9.23 5.05 -13.92
CA GLU A 85 10.53 4.49 -13.52
C GLU A 85 10.56 4.07 -12.03
N GLN A 86 9.40 4.03 -11.39
CA GLN A 86 9.29 3.71 -9.97
C GLN A 86 9.66 2.26 -9.67
N THR A 87 10.28 2.09 -8.52
CA THR A 87 10.60 0.79 -7.90
C THR A 87 9.78 0.60 -6.64
N GLU A 88 9.85 -0.56 -6.03
CA GLU A 88 9.20 -0.85 -4.75
C GLU A 88 9.60 0.08 -3.58
N ASN A 89 10.80 0.67 -3.66
CA ASN A 89 11.34 1.59 -2.64
C ASN A 89 11.30 3.05 -3.08
N SER A 90 10.67 3.36 -4.21
CA SER A 90 10.53 4.74 -4.67
C SER A 90 9.54 5.50 -3.79
N ASP A 91 9.84 6.78 -3.54
CA ASP A 91 8.93 7.72 -2.93
C ASP A 91 8.05 8.36 -4.00
N ILE A 92 6.90 8.90 -3.61
CA ILE A 92 6.06 9.70 -4.48
C ILE A 92 6.45 11.16 -4.32
N ASP A 93 7.03 11.75 -5.36
CA ASP A 93 7.40 13.16 -5.37
C ASP A 93 6.21 14.03 -5.78
N VAL A 94 5.81 14.95 -4.90
CA VAL A 94 4.67 15.84 -5.09
C VAL A 94 5.10 17.29 -5.00
N CYS A 95 4.76 18.08 -6.01
CA CYS A 95 4.95 19.52 -6.00
C CYS A 95 3.60 20.23 -5.86
N VAL A 96 3.51 21.15 -4.90
CA VAL A 96 2.29 21.90 -4.62
C VAL A 96 2.49 23.40 -4.73
N GLU A 97 1.44 24.10 -5.13
CA GLU A 97 1.31 25.56 -5.00
C GLU A 97 0.28 25.85 -3.91
N THR A 98 0.64 26.67 -2.95
CA THR A 98 -0.23 27.05 -1.83
C THR A 98 -0.51 28.55 -1.88
N GLN A 99 -1.64 28.96 -1.29
CA GLN A 99 -1.96 30.39 -1.17
C GLN A 99 -0.97 31.10 -0.28
N THR A 100 -0.66 30.52 0.87
CA THR A 100 0.27 31.04 1.86
C THR A 100 1.36 30.02 2.17
N PRO A 101 2.62 30.43 2.34
CA PRO A 101 3.68 29.54 2.76
C PRO A 101 3.48 29.17 4.24
N ASN A 102 3.10 27.93 4.52
CA ASN A 102 2.99 27.40 5.86
C ASN A 102 3.66 26.02 5.95
N PRO A 103 4.83 25.92 6.60
CA PRO A 103 5.54 24.63 6.71
C PRO A 103 4.77 23.57 7.48
N PHE A 104 3.96 23.95 8.48
CA PHE A 104 3.15 23.00 9.25
C PHE A 104 2.05 22.37 8.39
N LEU A 105 1.40 23.14 7.52
CA LEU A 105 0.41 22.59 6.59
C LEU A 105 1.05 21.65 5.57
N LEU A 106 2.29 21.93 5.12
CA LEU A 106 3.01 21.03 4.22
C LEU A 106 3.38 19.71 4.91
N ALA A 107 3.81 19.76 6.18
CA ALA A 107 4.07 18.56 6.96
C ALA A 107 2.79 17.72 7.15
N SER A 108 1.69 18.37 7.55
CA SER A 108 0.40 17.70 7.69
C SER A 108 -0.14 17.13 6.36
N LEU A 109 0.08 17.82 5.25
CA LEU A 109 -0.24 17.30 3.92
C LEU A 109 0.60 16.07 3.58
N LYS A 110 1.91 16.09 3.89
CA LYS A 110 2.78 14.94 3.72
C LYS A 110 2.24 13.73 4.48
N ASP A 111 1.98 13.87 5.78
CA ASP A 111 1.45 12.80 6.64
C ASP A 111 0.11 12.27 6.09
N TYR A 112 -0.75 13.17 5.61
CA TYR A 112 -2.01 12.78 5.00
C TYR A 112 -1.81 11.97 3.72
N LEU A 113 -0.94 12.43 2.81
CA LEU A 113 -0.64 11.72 1.57
C LEU A 113 0.01 10.36 1.84
N GLU A 114 0.95 10.28 2.79
CA GLU A 114 1.54 9.00 3.23
C GLU A 114 0.48 8.04 3.79
N SER A 115 -0.53 8.58 4.49
CA SER A 115 -1.62 7.78 5.03
C SER A 115 -2.52 7.14 3.96
N ILE A 116 -2.74 7.83 2.83
CA ILE A 116 -3.58 7.31 1.73
C ILE A 116 -2.78 6.44 0.75
N PHE A 117 -1.53 6.78 0.47
CA PHE A 117 -0.68 6.01 -0.43
C PHE A 117 -0.02 4.79 0.22
N LYS A 118 0.15 4.80 1.55
CA LYS A 118 0.85 3.77 2.32
C LYS A 118 2.32 3.59 1.89
N CYS A 119 2.95 4.66 1.46
CA CYS A 119 4.36 4.75 1.11
C CYS A 119 4.89 6.15 1.43
N SER A 120 6.21 6.34 1.38
CA SER A 120 6.84 7.65 1.58
C SER A 120 6.42 8.63 0.50
N VAL A 121 6.20 9.88 0.89
CA VAL A 121 5.85 10.97 -0.02
C VAL A 121 6.76 12.17 0.25
N ASP A 122 7.38 12.69 -0.78
CA ASP A 122 8.13 13.94 -0.70
C ASP A 122 7.29 15.11 -1.21
N VAL A 123 7.04 16.09 -0.33
CA VAL A 123 6.24 17.26 -0.65
C VAL A 123 7.12 18.48 -0.80
N VAL A 124 7.14 19.06 -1.98
CA VAL A 124 7.89 20.28 -2.32
C VAL A 124 6.91 21.39 -2.67
N ARG A 125 7.11 22.58 -2.12
CA ARG A 125 6.32 23.76 -2.50
C ARG A 125 6.99 24.50 -3.67
N MET A 126 6.23 24.79 -4.70
CA MET A 126 6.67 25.67 -5.80
C MET A 126 6.86 27.09 -5.29
N HIS A 127 8.03 27.68 -5.53
CA HIS A 127 8.31 29.08 -5.20
C HIS A 127 9.39 29.68 -6.13
N LYS A 128 9.46 31.01 -6.18
CA LYS A 128 10.35 31.74 -7.12
C LYS A 128 11.84 31.41 -6.92
N ASN A 129 12.27 31.20 -5.69
CA ASN A 129 13.67 30.94 -5.31
C ASN A 129 13.99 29.43 -5.24
N MET A 130 13.17 28.57 -5.84
CA MET A 130 13.45 27.13 -5.94
C MET A 130 14.69 26.90 -6.81
N ASN A 131 15.42 25.81 -6.54
CA ASN A 131 16.53 25.39 -7.38
C ASN A 131 16.08 25.30 -8.86
N PRO A 132 16.74 26.00 -9.81
CA PRO A 132 16.31 26.06 -11.21
C PRO A 132 16.22 24.70 -11.88
N LEU A 133 17.13 23.76 -11.55
CA LEU A 133 17.13 22.41 -12.11
C LEU A 133 15.91 21.63 -11.62
N LEU A 134 15.56 21.72 -10.33
CA LEU A 134 14.38 21.07 -9.77
C LEU A 134 13.11 21.65 -10.38
N LYS A 135 13.04 22.99 -10.49
CA LYS A 135 11.92 23.68 -11.11
C LYS A 135 11.70 23.22 -12.56
N SER A 136 12.77 23.19 -13.35
CA SER A 136 12.72 22.72 -14.75
C SER A 136 12.25 21.27 -14.87
N ARG A 137 12.68 20.38 -13.98
CA ARG A 137 12.20 18.98 -13.93
C ARG A 137 10.71 18.90 -13.63
N ILE A 138 10.24 19.64 -12.61
CA ILE A 138 8.82 19.67 -12.23
C ILE A 138 7.97 20.23 -13.36
N GLU A 139 8.43 21.26 -14.06
CA GLU A 139 7.71 21.87 -15.19
C GLU A 139 7.66 20.94 -16.41
N ARG A 140 8.74 20.18 -16.67
CA ARG A 140 8.82 19.27 -17.80
C ARG A 140 8.06 17.96 -17.56
N ASP A 141 8.27 17.31 -16.40
CA ASP A 141 7.83 15.95 -16.13
C ASP A 141 6.59 15.91 -15.19
N GLY A 142 6.22 17.04 -14.59
CA GLY A 142 5.16 17.09 -13.61
C GLY A 142 3.76 16.94 -14.19
N ILE A 143 3.03 15.94 -13.70
CA ILE A 143 1.65 15.66 -14.12
C ILE A 143 0.67 16.24 -13.08
N TYR A 144 -0.24 17.08 -13.55
CA TYR A 144 -1.26 17.68 -12.69
C TYR A 144 -2.29 16.66 -12.21
N ALA A 145 -2.41 16.52 -10.91
CA ALA A 145 -3.52 15.83 -10.26
C ALA A 145 -4.62 16.80 -9.82
N ILE A 146 -4.24 18.02 -9.36
CA ILE A 146 -5.14 19.14 -9.03
C ILE A 146 -4.68 20.39 -9.79
N ARG A 147 -5.65 21.10 -10.39
CA ARG A 147 -5.46 22.36 -11.13
C ARG A 147 -6.42 23.42 -10.61
#